data_7c781c17afc7b2258387cf545875d7b9
#
_entry.id   7c781c17afc7b2258387cf545875d7b9
#
_cell.length_a   1.000
_cell.length_b   1.000
_cell.length_c   1.000
_cell.angle_alpha   90.00
_cell.angle_beta   90.00
_cell.angle_gamma   90.00
#
_symmetry.space_group_name_H-M   'P 1'
#
loop_
_entity.id
_entity.type
_entity.pdbx_description
1 polymer ?
#
loop_
_entity_poly.entity_id
_entity_poly.type
_entity_poly.pdbx_seq_one_letter_code
_entity_poly.pdbx_strand_id
1 'polypeptide(L)'
;SLPSVIQKLLNGKTLKYDLIICGSSQQLMQGYVLDKREPLYGLADEIIKLPPIPVSYIGQALNVNTIAAVEEYSIWGGIPRYWELRADYPDMDTAIRELALDTKGILAEEPQRLLRDDLRDTIQTSTILSIIGNGVNRITEIASRAGKEATQISEPLSKLRELGYIRREIPFGESEKKSKKGIYRINDNMLQFYYRFIAPHRSILELRRIDTVMHLINAQFTQHVGDCWEHLCRQYISGNEIDGIVYNIASSNKEGTMIELDVVAESFDKKHILIGECKWTNKEDAQRLARTLSEKAAHLPFIKDGQEVHLVLFLKQEPEHQESIRYFL
;
A
#
# COMPACT_ATOMS: atom_id res chain seq x y z
N SER A 1 -27.56 -23.42 -5.19
CA SER A 1 -26.37 -22.61 -5.49
C SER A 1 -25.14 -23.49 -5.70
N LEU A 2 -24.11 -23.01 -6.39
CA LEU A 2 -22.85 -23.74 -6.57
C LEU A 2 -22.22 -24.19 -5.23
N PRO A 3 -22.14 -23.33 -4.20
CA PRO A 3 -21.65 -23.74 -2.88
C PRO A 3 -22.38 -24.94 -2.27
N SER A 4 -23.71 -25.02 -2.42
CA SER A 4 -24.49 -26.15 -1.90
C SER A 4 -24.22 -27.47 -2.64
N VAL A 5 -23.90 -27.41 -3.93
CA VAL A 5 -23.50 -28.60 -4.70
C VAL A 5 -22.12 -29.09 -4.24
N ILE A 6 -21.18 -28.19 -4.08
CA ILE A 6 -19.83 -28.48 -3.56
C ILE A 6 -19.92 -29.10 -2.16
N GLN A 7 -20.71 -28.52 -1.26
CA GLN A 7 -20.96 -29.07 0.08
C GLN A 7 -21.43 -30.53 0.04
N LYS A 8 -22.40 -30.84 -0.84
CA LYS A 8 -22.91 -32.23 -0.98
C LYS A 8 -21.83 -33.20 -1.46
N LEU A 9 -20.97 -32.75 -2.41
CA LEU A 9 -19.89 -33.58 -2.93
C LEU A 9 -18.83 -33.84 -1.85
N LEU A 10 -18.46 -32.84 -1.07
CA LEU A 10 -17.48 -32.96 0.03
C LEU A 10 -18.03 -33.86 1.15
N ASN A 11 -19.27 -33.63 1.59
CA ASN A 11 -19.89 -34.42 2.66
C ASN A 11 -20.16 -35.89 2.24
N GLY A 12 -20.40 -36.12 0.96
CA GLY A 12 -20.62 -37.48 0.42
C GLY A 12 -19.32 -38.30 0.32
N LYS A 13 -18.13 -37.71 0.57
CA LYS A 13 -16.81 -38.31 0.37
C LYS A 13 -16.64 -38.96 -1.00
N THR A 14 -17.32 -38.42 -2.00
CA THR A 14 -17.34 -38.93 -3.37
C THR A 14 -16.22 -38.34 -4.24
N LEU A 15 -15.61 -37.25 -3.79
CA LEU A 15 -14.49 -36.65 -4.47
C LEU A 15 -13.20 -37.44 -4.18
N LYS A 16 -12.57 -37.88 -5.26
CA LYS A 16 -11.22 -38.52 -5.23
C LYS A 16 -10.10 -37.54 -5.60
N TYR A 17 -10.41 -36.26 -5.61
CA TYR A 17 -9.52 -35.17 -6.06
C TYR A 17 -9.50 -34.07 -5.04
N ASP A 18 -8.41 -33.36 -4.96
CA ASP A 18 -8.32 -32.10 -4.24
C ASP A 18 -9.13 -31.02 -4.98
N LEU A 19 -9.88 -30.21 -4.24
CA LEU A 19 -10.71 -29.15 -4.79
C LEU A 19 -10.14 -27.81 -4.38
N ILE A 20 -9.74 -27.01 -5.37
CA ILE A 20 -9.28 -25.64 -5.17
C ILE A 20 -10.37 -24.69 -5.66
N ILE A 21 -10.83 -23.81 -4.78
CA ILE A 21 -11.81 -22.76 -5.09
C ILE A 21 -11.07 -21.43 -5.03
N CYS A 22 -11.08 -20.67 -6.11
CA CYS A 22 -10.47 -19.33 -6.16
C CYS A 22 -11.50 -18.30 -6.62
N GLY A 23 -11.33 -17.07 -6.18
CA GLY A 23 -12.16 -15.95 -6.58
C GLY A 23 -11.47 -14.61 -6.32
N SER A 24 -11.78 -13.63 -7.16
CA SER A 24 -11.25 -12.26 -7.08
C SER A 24 -11.93 -11.40 -6.02
N SER A 25 -13.20 -11.66 -5.72
CA SER A 25 -13.94 -10.92 -4.69
C SER A 25 -13.62 -11.46 -3.30
N GLN A 26 -12.93 -10.64 -2.50
CA GLN A 26 -12.60 -10.98 -1.11
C GLN A 26 -13.87 -11.16 -0.27
N GLN A 27 -14.89 -10.33 -0.48
CA GLN A 27 -16.14 -10.41 0.26
C GLN A 27 -16.87 -11.73 0.00
N LEU A 28 -16.97 -12.15 -1.27
CA LEU A 28 -17.63 -13.40 -1.62
C LEU A 28 -16.87 -14.62 -1.08
N MET A 29 -15.55 -14.64 -1.25
CA MET A 29 -14.72 -15.75 -0.79
C MET A 29 -14.73 -15.89 0.73
N GLN A 30 -14.58 -14.79 1.46
CA GLN A 30 -14.71 -14.79 2.92
C GLN A 30 -16.12 -15.20 3.36
N GLY A 31 -17.15 -14.68 2.69
CA GLY A 31 -18.53 -15.06 2.95
C GLY A 31 -18.72 -16.58 2.86
N TYR A 32 -18.34 -17.19 1.74
CA TYR A 32 -18.54 -18.63 1.51
C TYR A 32 -17.89 -19.54 2.54
N VAL A 33 -16.72 -19.18 3.06
CA VAL A 33 -15.90 -20.06 3.90
C VAL A 33 -15.97 -19.71 5.39
N LEU A 34 -16.16 -18.42 5.73
CA LEU A 34 -16.09 -17.93 7.10
C LEU A 34 -17.47 -17.60 7.70
N ASP A 35 -18.53 -17.40 6.91
CA ASP A 35 -19.86 -17.17 7.43
C ASP A 35 -20.53 -18.51 7.81
N LYS A 36 -20.92 -18.65 9.08
CA LYS A 36 -21.57 -19.86 9.62
C LYS A 36 -22.89 -20.24 8.92
N ARG A 37 -23.50 -19.31 8.20
CA ARG A 37 -24.74 -19.51 7.45
C ARG A 37 -24.51 -20.10 6.06
N GLU A 38 -23.28 -20.08 5.59
CA GLU A 38 -22.94 -20.50 4.24
C GLU A 38 -22.57 -21.99 4.15
N PRO A 39 -22.90 -22.64 3.02
CA PRO A 39 -22.74 -24.10 2.87
C PRO A 39 -21.30 -24.60 3.03
N LEU A 40 -20.29 -23.78 2.71
CA LEU A 40 -18.88 -24.18 2.76
C LEU A 40 -18.19 -23.83 4.08
N TYR A 41 -18.92 -23.30 5.06
CA TYR A 41 -18.36 -22.98 6.36
C TYR A 41 -17.68 -24.19 7.01
N GLY A 42 -16.42 -24.04 7.38
CA GLY A 42 -15.64 -25.05 8.09
C GLY A 42 -15.30 -26.31 7.25
N LEU A 43 -15.50 -26.27 5.93
CA LEU A 43 -15.14 -27.37 5.03
C LEU A 43 -13.80 -27.16 4.31
N ALA A 44 -13.17 -26.00 4.41
CA ALA A 44 -11.86 -25.74 3.85
C ALA A 44 -10.78 -26.29 4.79
N ASP A 45 -9.86 -27.07 4.26
CA ASP A 45 -8.66 -27.52 4.98
C ASP A 45 -7.62 -26.39 5.04
N GLU A 46 -7.57 -25.56 3.99
CA GLU A 46 -6.64 -24.43 3.90
C GLU A 46 -7.33 -23.21 3.25
N ILE A 47 -7.04 -22.02 3.78
CA ILE A 47 -7.51 -20.74 3.24
C ILE A 47 -6.29 -19.89 2.93
N ILE A 48 -6.01 -19.71 1.64
CA ILE A 48 -4.84 -18.95 1.17
C ILE A 48 -5.30 -17.56 0.71
N LYS A 49 -4.78 -16.52 1.36
CA LYS A 49 -4.90 -15.15 0.88
C LYS A 49 -3.63 -14.79 0.11
N LEU A 50 -3.74 -14.68 -1.21
CA LEU A 50 -2.61 -14.28 -2.04
C LEU A 50 -2.29 -12.80 -1.82
N PRO A 51 -1.08 -12.46 -1.36
CA PRO A 51 -0.64 -11.08 -1.28
C PRO A 51 -0.29 -10.55 -2.69
N PRO A 52 -0.23 -9.22 -2.88
CA PRO A 52 0.36 -8.64 -4.08
C PRO A 52 1.80 -9.15 -4.30
N ILE A 53 2.20 -9.32 -5.56
CA ILE A 53 3.58 -9.73 -5.89
C ILE A 53 4.54 -8.62 -5.45
N PRO A 54 5.65 -8.95 -4.76
CA PRO A 54 6.64 -7.96 -4.31
C PRO A 54 7.29 -7.20 -5.45
N VAL A 55 7.73 -5.96 -5.18
CA VAL A 55 8.40 -5.07 -6.13
C VAL A 55 9.64 -5.70 -6.77
N SER A 56 10.34 -6.59 -6.08
CA SER A 56 11.54 -7.28 -6.58
C SER A 56 11.33 -8.07 -7.88
N TYR A 57 10.09 -8.46 -8.19
CA TYR A 57 9.78 -9.23 -9.39
C TYR A 57 9.39 -8.38 -10.60
N ILE A 58 8.96 -7.12 -10.41
CA ILE A 58 8.51 -6.28 -11.53
C ILE A 58 9.66 -5.91 -12.47
N GLY A 59 10.86 -5.71 -11.94
CA GLY A 59 12.05 -5.44 -12.74
C GLY A 59 12.34 -6.54 -13.76
N GLN A 60 12.21 -7.80 -13.34
CA GLN A 60 12.35 -8.95 -14.22
C GLN A 60 11.16 -9.06 -15.21
N ALA A 61 9.93 -8.86 -14.71
CA ALA A 61 8.73 -8.98 -15.53
C ALA A 61 8.66 -7.96 -16.67
N LEU A 62 9.13 -6.73 -16.42
CA LEU A 62 9.11 -5.63 -17.39
C LEU A 62 10.47 -5.35 -18.04
N ASN A 63 11.51 -6.11 -17.67
CA ASN A 63 12.89 -5.92 -18.13
C ASN A 63 13.40 -4.48 -17.91
N VAL A 64 13.21 -3.97 -16.71
CA VAL A 64 13.63 -2.63 -16.30
C VAL A 64 14.60 -2.68 -15.11
N ASN A 65 15.41 -1.63 -14.94
CA ASN A 65 16.32 -1.52 -13.81
C ASN A 65 15.59 -1.30 -12.47
N THR A 66 16.31 -1.38 -11.36
CA THR A 66 15.76 -1.30 -10.00
C THR A 66 15.01 0.02 -9.75
N ILE A 67 15.54 1.16 -10.22
CA ILE A 67 14.90 2.47 -10.06
C ILE A 67 13.56 2.49 -10.82
N ALA A 68 13.58 2.11 -12.09
CA ALA A 68 12.39 2.04 -12.90
C ALA A 68 11.39 1.00 -12.35
N ALA A 69 11.86 -0.09 -11.75
CA ALA A 69 11.01 -1.08 -11.11
C ALA A 69 10.18 -0.49 -9.96
N VAL A 70 10.75 0.36 -9.13
CA VAL A 70 10.03 1.07 -8.05
C VAL A 70 9.04 2.09 -8.64
N GLU A 71 9.45 2.82 -9.69
CA GLU A 71 8.57 3.77 -10.38
C GLU A 71 7.36 3.07 -11.03
N GLU A 72 7.58 1.98 -11.75
CA GLU A 72 6.50 1.13 -12.31
C GLU A 72 5.61 0.55 -11.21
N TYR A 73 6.20 0.04 -10.13
CA TYR A 73 5.45 -0.52 -9.02
C TYR A 73 4.58 0.51 -8.30
N SER A 74 5.01 1.77 -8.24
CA SER A 74 4.23 2.85 -7.63
C SER A 74 2.90 3.11 -8.36
N ILE A 75 2.81 2.71 -9.63
CA ILE A 75 1.61 2.84 -10.47
C ILE A 75 0.83 1.52 -10.50
N TRP A 76 1.48 0.43 -10.94
CA TRP A 76 0.81 -0.83 -11.24
C TRP A 76 0.66 -1.75 -10.04
N GLY A 77 1.39 -1.47 -8.93
CA GLY A 77 1.39 -2.31 -7.74
C GLY A 77 1.86 -3.74 -8.01
N GLY A 78 1.39 -4.68 -7.19
CA GLY A 78 1.75 -6.10 -7.27
C GLY A 78 0.67 -6.98 -7.90
N ILE A 79 -0.18 -6.46 -8.79
CA ILE A 79 -1.22 -7.22 -9.47
C ILE A 79 -0.71 -7.71 -10.83
N PRO A 80 -0.56 -9.05 -11.05
CA PRO A 80 0.02 -9.60 -12.28
C PRO A 80 -0.64 -9.10 -13.56
N ARG A 81 -1.95 -8.96 -13.54
CA ARG A 81 -2.71 -8.51 -14.70
C ARG A 81 -2.31 -7.11 -15.16
N TYR A 82 -1.96 -6.22 -14.26
CA TYR A 82 -1.52 -4.88 -14.62
C TYR A 82 -0.12 -4.91 -15.26
N TRP A 83 0.75 -5.83 -14.82
CA TRP A 83 2.08 -6.01 -15.42
C TRP A 83 1.98 -6.59 -16.83
N GLU A 84 1.10 -7.57 -17.07
CA GLU A 84 0.81 -8.09 -18.40
C GLU A 84 0.36 -6.98 -19.35
N LEU A 85 -0.63 -6.18 -18.94
CA LEU A 85 -1.12 -5.06 -19.74
C LEU A 85 -0.03 -4.02 -19.99
N ARG A 86 0.80 -3.70 -18.98
CA ARG A 86 1.91 -2.75 -19.09
C ARG A 86 2.98 -3.25 -20.08
N ALA A 87 3.27 -4.53 -20.11
CA ALA A 87 4.29 -5.14 -20.95
C ALA A 87 4.00 -5.02 -22.46
N ASP A 88 2.75 -4.80 -22.85
CA ASP A 88 2.35 -4.58 -24.26
C ASP A 88 2.78 -3.20 -24.80
N TYR A 89 3.31 -2.30 -23.95
CA TYR A 89 3.69 -0.94 -24.31
C TYR A 89 5.20 -0.72 -24.19
N PRO A 90 5.80 0.13 -25.05
CA PRO A 90 7.25 0.33 -25.08
C PRO A 90 7.80 1.01 -23.82
N ASP A 91 7.01 1.84 -23.18
CA ASP A 91 7.41 2.62 -22.01
C ASP A 91 6.24 2.90 -21.06
N MET A 92 6.56 3.36 -19.87
CA MET A 92 5.61 3.67 -18.80
C MET A 92 4.64 4.79 -19.17
N ASP A 93 5.13 5.85 -19.81
CA ASP A 93 4.32 7.01 -20.22
C ASP A 93 3.25 6.60 -21.23
N THR A 94 3.62 5.82 -22.23
CA THR A 94 2.68 5.29 -23.22
C THR A 94 1.63 4.39 -22.57
N ALA A 95 2.04 3.51 -21.66
CA ALA A 95 1.12 2.64 -20.95
C ALA A 95 0.13 3.43 -20.06
N ILE A 96 0.60 4.45 -19.33
CA ILE A 96 -0.28 5.33 -18.53
C ILE A 96 -1.32 6.00 -19.43
N ARG A 97 -0.91 6.55 -20.56
CA ARG A 97 -1.79 7.24 -21.52
C ARG A 97 -2.89 6.33 -22.03
N GLU A 98 -2.51 5.16 -22.55
CA GLU A 98 -3.42 4.25 -23.25
C GLU A 98 -4.26 3.41 -22.29
N LEU A 99 -3.69 2.93 -21.18
CA LEU A 99 -4.40 2.05 -20.26
C LEU A 99 -5.28 2.79 -19.26
N ALA A 100 -4.83 3.96 -18.77
CA ALA A 100 -5.43 4.59 -17.60
C ALA A 100 -6.01 6.00 -17.89
N LEU A 101 -5.40 6.80 -18.77
CA LEU A 101 -5.86 8.16 -19.06
C LEU A 101 -6.82 8.23 -20.28
N ASP A 102 -6.69 7.34 -21.25
CA ASP A 102 -7.73 7.23 -22.28
C ASP A 102 -9.01 6.72 -21.63
N THR A 103 -10.12 7.42 -21.87
CA THR A 103 -11.44 7.05 -21.32
C THR A 103 -11.95 5.69 -21.81
N LYS A 104 -11.35 5.16 -22.89
CA LYS A 104 -11.58 3.82 -23.41
C LYS A 104 -10.53 2.81 -22.95
N GLY A 105 -9.51 3.26 -22.23
CA GLY A 105 -8.45 2.42 -21.69
C GLY A 105 -9.02 1.37 -20.73
N ILE A 106 -8.43 0.18 -20.74
CA ILE A 106 -8.95 -0.97 -19.98
C ILE A 106 -8.93 -0.73 -18.47
N LEU A 107 -8.04 0.14 -17.97
CA LEU A 107 -7.92 0.49 -16.56
C LEU A 107 -8.60 1.81 -16.19
N ALA A 108 -9.18 2.53 -17.16
CA ALA A 108 -9.83 3.82 -16.91
C ALA A 108 -11.01 3.74 -15.92
N GLU A 109 -11.71 2.61 -15.86
CA GLU A 109 -12.83 2.36 -14.95
C GLU A 109 -12.56 1.17 -13.98
N GLU A 110 -11.34 0.68 -13.92
CA GLU A 110 -10.97 -0.46 -13.07
C GLU A 110 -11.39 -0.27 -11.60
N PRO A 111 -11.13 0.89 -10.95
CA PRO A 111 -11.51 1.09 -9.56
C PRO A 111 -13.02 0.98 -9.31
N GLN A 112 -13.84 1.51 -10.21
CA GLN A 112 -15.29 1.42 -10.08
C GLN A 112 -15.80 -0.02 -10.25
N ARG A 113 -15.15 -0.80 -11.12
CA ARG A 113 -15.45 -2.21 -11.31
C ARG A 113 -15.12 -3.02 -10.06
N LEU A 114 -13.91 -2.88 -9.53
CA LEU A 114 -13.48 -3.54 -8.30
C LEU A 114 -14.41 -3.22 -7.11
N LEU A 115 -14.77 -1.95 -6.93
CA LEU A 115 -15.64 -1.55 -5.84
C LEU A 115 -17.06 -2.12 -5.97
N ARG A 116 -17.60 -2.22 -7.21
CA ARG A 116 -18.94 -2.79 -7.44
C ARG A 116 -19.00 -4.28 -7.11
N ASP A 117 -17.92 -4.99 -7.32
CA ASP A 117 -17.84 -6.42 -7.05
C ASP A 117 -17.80 -6.71 -5.53
N ASP A 118 -17.21 -5.82 -4.74
CA ASP A 118 -16.98 -6.03 -3.33
C ASP A 118 -17.92 -5.23 -2.39
N LEU A 119 -18.57 -4.16 -2.88
CA LEU A 119 -19.27 -3.22 -2.02
C LEU A 119 -20.65 -2.83 -2.56
N ARG A 120 -21.61 -2.71 -1.63
CA ARG A 120 -22.98 -2.29 -1.97
C ARG A 120 -23.09 -0.78 -2.18
N ASP A 121 -22.42 0.03 -1.36
CA ASP A 121 -22.39 1.49 -1.48
C ASP A 121 -21.07 1.95 -2.11
N THR A 122 -21.05 1.93 -3.43
CA THR A 122 -19.88 2.32 -4.21
C THR A 122 -19.64 3.82 -4.24
N ILE A 123 -20.70 4.65 -4.10
CA ILE A 123 -20.60 6.11 -4.17
C ILE A 123 -19.88 6.64 -2.94
N GLN A 124 -20.34 6.28 -1.75
CA GLN A 124 -19.70 6.70 -0.49
C GLN A 124 -18.26 6.20 -0.42
N THR A 125 -18.03 4.96 -0.78
CA THR A 125 -16.71 4.33 -0.75
C THR A 125 -15.73 5.01 -1.70
N SER A 126 -16.14 5.27 -2.95
CA SER A 126 -15.34 5.99 -3.94
C SER A 126 -15.01 7.42 -3.47
N THR A 127 -15.97 8.10 -2.81
CA THR A 127 -15.75 9.42 -2.22
C THR A 127 -14.68 9.37 -1.14
N ILE A 128 -14.74 8.40 -0.23
CA ILE A 128 -13.74 8.21 0.83
C ILE A 128 -12.36 7.94 0.23
N LEU A 129 -12.26 7.04 -0.74
CA LEU A 129 -11.00 6.72 -1.41
C LEU A 129 -10.44 7.94 -2.16
N SER A 130 -11.29 8.73 -2.81
CA SER A 130 -10.88 9.97 -3.47
C SER A 130 -10.30 10.97 -2.47
N ILE A 131 -10.92 11.13 -1.31
CA ILE A 131 -10.42 12.02 -0.25
C ILE A 131 -9.06 11.53 0.27
N ILE A 132 -8.90 10.22 0.54
CA ILE A 132 -7.65 9.62 1.00
C ILE A 132 -6.57 9.70 -0.09
N GLY A 133 -6.90 9.39 -1.34
CA GLY A 133 -5.99 9.45 -2.49
C GLY A 133 -5.41 10.84 -2.73
N ASN A 134 -6.16 11.88 -2.37
CA ASN A 134 -5.73 13.28 -2.41
C ASN A 134 -5.03 13.76 -1.12
N GLY A 135 -4.56 12.84 -0.26
CA GLY A 135 -3.69 13.13 0.87
C GLY A 135 -4.40 13.42 2.19
N VAL A 136 -5.74 13.38 2.24
CA VAL A 136 -6.48 13.55 3.50
C VAL A 136 -6.63 12.20 4.17
N ASN A 137 -6.01 12.05 5.32
CA ASN A 137 -5.77 10.73 5.91
C ASN A 137 -6.31 10.55 7.32
N ARG A 138 -6.76 11.61 8.02
CA ARG A 138 -7.36 11.53 9.36
C ARG A 138 -8.87 11.39 9.29
N ILE A 139 -9.43 10.51 10.12
CA ILE A 139 -10.89 10.25 10.12
C ILE A 139 -11.74 11.51 10.24
N THR A 140 -11.33 12.47 11.08
CA THR A 140 -12.05 13.73 11.28
C THR A 140 -12.03 14.60 10.03
N GLU A 141 -10.93 14.66 9.33
CA GLU A 141 -10.78 15.42 8.09
C GLU A 141 -11.48 14.74 6.92
N ILE A 142 -11.40 13.41 6.83
CA ILE A 142 -12.14 12.60 5.85
C ILE A 142 -13.64 12.82 6.02
N ALA A 143 -14.14 12.77 7.26
CA ALA A 143 -15.53 13.00 7.58
C ALA A 143 -15.97 14.41 7.19
N SER A 144 -15.21 15.43 7.59
CA SER A 144 -15.49 16.83 7.26
C SER A 144 -15.56 17.05 5.74
N ARG A 145 -14.61 16.52 4.97
CA ARG A 145 -14.62 16.64 3.50
C ARG A 145 -15.72 15.82 2.83
N ALA A 146 -16.15 14.73 3.43
CA ALA A 146 -17.28 13.94 2.97
C ALA A 146 -18.64 14.56 3.37
N GLY A 147 -18.67 15.67 4.12
CA GLY A 147 -19.89 16.27 4.64
C GLY A 147 -20.63 15.38 5.64
N LYS A 148 -19.89 14.58 6.43
CA LYS A 148 -20.43 13.60 7.37
C LYS A 148 -19.78 13.70 8.74
N GLU A 149 -20.43 13.12 9.75
CA GLU A 149 -19.82 12.93 11.06
C GLU A 149 -18.83 11.76 11.07
N ALA A 150 -17.81 11.82 11.94
CA ALA A 150 -16.80 10.77 12.03
C ALA A 150 -17.39 9.38 12.37
N THR A 151 -18.49 9.34 13.11
CA THR A 151 -19.23 8.11 13.44
C THR A 151 -19.82 7.43 12.19
N GLN A 152 -20.30 8.23 11.22
CA GLN A 152 -20.88 7.73 9.96
C GLN A 152 -19.82 7.22 8.97
N ILE A 153 -18.58 7.67 9.13
CA ILE A 153 -17.44 7.25 8.28
C ILE A 153 -16.73 6.02 8.86
N SER A 154 -16.85 5.75 10.16
CA SER A 154 -16.11 4.69 10.85
C SER A 154 -16.42 3.30 10.27
N GLU A 155 -17.68 2.98 10.00
CA GLU A 155 -18.06 1.69 9.43
C GLU A 155 -17.55 1.50 8.00
N PRO A 156 -17.76 2.44 7.06
CA PRO A 156 -17.16 2.37 5.72
C PRO A 156 -15.63 2.23 5.73
N LEU A 157 -14.92 2.96 6.59
CA LEU A 157 -13.47 2.83 6.73
C LEU A 157 -13.07 1.44 7.27
N SER A 158 -13.82 0.91 8.24
CA SER A 158 -13.58 -0.44 8.75
C SER A 158 -13.77 -1.48 7.66
N LYS A 159 -14.83 -1.35 6.85
CA LYS A 159 -15.11 -2.26 5.74
C LYS A 159 -14.04 -2.20 4.65
N LEU A 160 -13.62 -0.99 4.25
CA LEU A 160 -12.53 -0.81 3.30
C LEU A 160 -11.21 -1.42 3.80
N ARG A 161 -10.93 -1.32 5.10
CA ARG A 161 -9.75 -1.92 5.71
C ARG A 161 -9.84 -3.46 5.75
N GLU A 162 -10.99 -4.00 6.12
CA GLU A 162 -11.25 -5.43 6.15
C GLU A 162 -11.06 -6.08 4.76
N LEU A 163 -11.53 -5.40 3.72
CA LEU A 163 -11.36 -5.81 2.34
C LEU A 163 -9.95 -5.51 1.77
N GLY A 164 -9.09 -4.83 2.53
CA GLY A 164 -7.72 -4.55 2.13
C GLY A 164 -7.53 -3.38 1.16
N TYR A 165 -8.56 -2.58 0.88
CA TYR A 165 -8.46 -1.39 0.03
C TYR A 165 -7.66 -0.27 0.68
N ILE A 166 -7.76 -0.15 2.01
CA ILE A 166 -6.98 0.80 2.79
C ILE A 166 -6.30 0.10 3.97
N ARG A 167 -5.23 0.70 4.44
CA ARG A 167 -4.59 0.36 5.71
C ARG A 167 -4.67 1.54 6.68
N ARG A 168 -4.59 1.22 7.96
CA ARG A 168 -4.48 2.22 9.02
C ARG A 168 -3.08 2.17 9.60
N GLU A 169 -2.36 3.27 9.48
CA GLU A 169 -1.03 3.45 10.06
C GLU A 169 -1.17 4.20 11.39
N ILE A 170 -0.44 3.78 12.41
CA ILE A 170 -0.40 4.42 13.73
C ILE A 170 1.05 4.74 14.08
N PRO A 171 1.32 5.82 14.84
CA PRO A 171 2.66 6.11 15.31
C PRO A 171 3.26 4.96 16.12
N PHE A 172 4.57 4.81 16.02
CA PHE A 172 5.30 3.77 16.75
C PHE A 172 4.99 3.81 18.25
N GLY A 173 4.81 2.64 18.86
CA GLY A 173 4.53 2.48 20.29
C GLY A 173 3.09 2.75 20.72
N GLU A 174 2.23 3.24 19.82
CA GLU A 174 0.81 3.42 20.14
C GLU A 174 -0.01 2.14 19.93
N SER A 175 -1.08 2.00 20.70
CA SER A 175 -2.00 0.85 20.58
C SER A 175 -2.95 1.04 19.38
N GLU A 176 -3.04 0.05 18.50
CA GLU A 176 -3.96 0.09 17.34
C GLU A 176 -5.41 0.36 17.74
N LYS A 177 -5.86 -0.21 18.86
CA LYS A 177 -7.24 -0.06 19.35
C LYS A 177 -7.52 1.29 20.00
N LYS A 178 -6.51 1.93 20.62
CA LYS A 178 -6.70 3.13 21.46
C LYS A 178 -6.19 4.40 20.80
N SER A 179 -5.31 4.31 19.82
CA SER A 179 -4.73 5.49 19.17
C SER A 179 -5.78 6.30 18.42
N LYS A 180 -5.82 7.60 18.69
CA LYS A 180 -6.61 8.60 17.94
C LYS A 180 -5.79 9.25 16.81
N LYS A 181 -4.49 8.93 16.70
CA LYS A 181 -3.56 9.51 15.73
C LYS A 181 -3.40 8.65 14.47
N GLY A 182 -4.21 7.59 14.34
CA GLY A 182 -4.15 6.73 13.16
C GLY A 182 -4.55 7.46 11.89
N ILE A 183 -3.78 7.22 10.82
CA ILE A 183 -4.03 7.74 9.48
C ILE A 183 -4.41 6.61 8.54
N TYR A 184 -5.20 6.93 7.52
CA TYR A 184 -5.64 5.99 6.52
C TYR A 184 -4.89 6.22 5.20
N ARG A 185 -4.43 5.13 4.58
CA ARG A 185 -3.75 5.13 3.28
C ARG A 185 -4.40 4.11 2.37
N ILE A 186 -4.48 4.39 1.08
CA ILE A 186 -4.86 3.39 0.08
C ILE A 186 -3.76 2.34 0.02
N ASN A 187 -4.14 1.07 -0.06
CA ASN A 187 -3.20 -0.04 0.00
C ASN A 187 -2.74 -0.51 -1.38
N ASP A 188 -3.59 -0.39 -2.38
CA ASP A 188 -3.29 -0.73 -3.77
C ASP A 188 -2.72 0.49 -4.52
N ASN A 189 -1.57 0.32 -5.19
CA ASN A 189 -0.88 1.43 -5.85
C ASN A 189 -1.64 1.95 -7.07
N MET A 190 -2.30 1.07 -7.85
CA MET A 190 -3.12 1.51 -8.99
C MET A 190 -4.33 2.32 -8.52
N LEU A 191 -4.97 1.92 -7.42
CA LEU A 191 -6.04 2.71 -6.81
C LEU A 191 -5.52 4.04 -6.28
N GLN A 192 -4.34 4.06 -5.64
CA GLN A 192 -3.72 5.30 -5.16
C GLN A 192 -3.42 6.25 -6.34
N PHE A 193 -2.84 5.73 -7.43
CA PHE A 193 -2.56 6.49 -8.64
C PHE A 193 -3.85 7.02 -9.27
N TYR A 194 -4.87 6.19 -9.38
CA TYR A 194 -6.17 6.56 -9.94
C TYR A 194 -6.84 7.70 -9.15
N TYR A 195 -6.96 7.57 -7.83
CA TYR A 195 -7.63 8.57 -7.02
C TYR A 195 -6.82 9.86 -6.86
N ARG A 196 -5.51 9.79 -7.01
CA ARG A 196 -4.64 10.97 -6.99
C ARG A 196 -4.66 11.74 -8.30
N PHE A 197 -4.62 11.06 -9.45
CA PHE A 197 -4.36 11.70 -10.74
C PHE A 197 -5.51 11.58 -11.74
N ILE A 198 -6.26 10.51 -11.74
CA ILE A 198 -7.28 10.24 -12.77
C ILE A 198 -8.64 10.77 -12.33
N ALA A 199 -9.13 10.34 -11.18
CA ALA A 199 -10.45 10.71 -10.70
C ALA A 199 -10.68 12.22 -10.59
N PRO A 200 -9.74 13.04 -10.05
CA PRO A 200 -9.92 14.50 -9.98
C PRO A 200 -9.93 15.20 -11.35
N HIS A 201 -9.34 14.57 -12.37
CA HIS A 201 -9.17 15.16 -13.69
C HIS A 201 -10.04 14.50 -14.77
N ARG A 202 -11.05 13.72 -14.37
CA ARG A 202 -11.89 12.96 -15.31
C ARG A 202 -12.54 13.85 -16.38
N SER A 203 -13.04 15.02 -16.03
CA SER A 203 -13.62 15.96 -16.99
C SER A 203 -12.61 16.45 -18.05
N ILE A 204 -11.33 16.59 -17.68
CA ILE A 204 -10.26 16.95 -18.61
C ILE A 204 -9.99 15.79 -19.56
N LEU A 205 -10.00 14.56 -19.06
CA LEU A 205 -9.79 13.35 -19.86
C LEU A 205 -10.97 13.11 -20.83
N GLU A 206 -12.20 13.37 -20.42
CA GLU A 206 -13.39 13.31 -21.29
C GLU A 206 -13.28 14.29 -22.48
N LEU A 207 -12.59 15.42 -22.29
CA LEU A 207 -12.25 16.38 -23.36
C LEU A 207 -11.00 15.93 -24.18
N ARG A 208 -10.50 14.70 -23.96
CA ARG A 208 -9.32 14.13 -24.61
C ARG A 208 -8.02 14.94 -24.42
N ARG A 209 -7.92 15.68 -23.32
CA ARG A 209 -6.73 16.47 -22.98
C ARG A 209 -5.75 15.67 -22.13
N ILE A 210 -5.34 14.50 -22.62
CA ILE A 210 -4.45 13.57 -21.94
C ILE A 210 -3.11 14.24 -21.56
N ASP A 211 -2.52 15.04 -22.46
CA ASP A 211 -1.25 15.73 -22.20
C ASP A 211 -1.33 16.66 -20.99
N THR A 212 -2.46 17.32 -20.77
CA THR A 212 -2.64 18.19 -19.60
C THR A 212 -2.53 17.37 -18.30
N VAL A 213 -3.15 16.20 -18.25
CA VAL A 213 -3.09 15.33 -17.09
C VAL A 213 -1.71 14.70 -16.91
N MET A 214 -1.04 14.30 -18.01
CA MET A 214 0.34 13.83 -17.97
C MET A 214 1.30 14.88 -17.40
N HIS A 215 1.15 16.16 -17.74
CA HIS A 215 1.94 17.23 -17.13
C HIS A 215 1.73 17.33 -15.62
N LEU A 216 0.50 17.17 -15.14
CA LEU A 216 0.19 17.16 -13.70
C LEU A 216 0.79 15.93 -13.00
N ILE A 217 0.73 14.76 -13.64
CA ILE A 217 1.37 13.54 -13.14
C ILE A 217 2.87 13.77 -13.00
N ASN A 218 3.55 14.21 -14.07
CA ASN A 218 5.00 14.40 -14.09
C ASN A 218 5.47 15.41 -13.02
N ALA A 219 4.69 16.47 -12.79
CA ALA A 219 5.00 17.47 -11.76
C ALA A 219 4.97 16.91 -10.33
N GLN A 220 4.19 15.85 -10.08
CA GLN A 220 4.01 15.27 -8.74
C GLN A 220 4.53 13.82 -8.64
N PHE A 221 5.11 13.28 -9.72
CA PHE A 221 5.48 11.88 -9.81
C PHE A 221 6.53 11.48 -8.77
N THR A 222 7.58 12.29 -8.61
CA THR A 222 8.62 12.05 -7.60
C THR A 222 8.04 11.91 -6.19
N GLN A 223 7.06 12.74 -5.84
CA GLN A 223 6.39 12.64 -4.56
C GLN A 223 5.50 11.38 -4.46
N HIS A 224 4.81 11.03 -5.53
CA HIS A 224 4.00 9.81 -5.58
C HIS A 224 4.84 8.56 -5.38
N VAL A 225 5.99 8.48 -6.07
CA VAL A 225 6.94 7.37 -5.90
C VAL A 225 7.54 7.39 -4.49
N GLY A 226 7.86 8.57 -3.93
CA GLY A 226 8.36 8.70 -2.56
C GLY A 226 7.41 8.12 -1.52
N ASP A 227 6.11 8.40 -1.64
CA ASP A 227 5.08 7.84 -0.76
C ASP A 227 5.03 6.29 -0.83
N CYS A 228 5.19 5.73 -2.04
CA CYS A 228 5.30 4.28 -2.26
C CYS A 228 6.60 3.73 -1.68
N TRP A 229 7.74 4.41 -1.93
CA TRP A 229 9.06 4.03 -1.46
C TRP A 229 9.12 3.88 0.07
N GLU A 230 8.62 4.86 0.81
CA GLU A 230 8.53 4.76 2.26
C GLU A 230 7.77 3.49 2.73
N HIS A 231 6.70 3.15 2.03
CA HIS A 231 5.94 1.94 2.36
C HIS A 231 6.73 0.67 2.06
N LEU A 232 7.41 0.62 0.92
CA LEU A 232 8.29 -0.50 0.54
C LEU A 232 9.44 -0.67 1.53
N CYS A 233 10.06 0.42 1.98
CA CYS A 233 11.11 0.39 3.00
C CYS A 233 10.61 -0.20 4.32
N ARG A 234 9.41 0.20 4.77
CA ARG A 234 8.79 -0.40 5.97
C ARG A 234 8.47 -1.88 5.77
N GLN A 235 7.98 -2.28 4.60
CA GLN A 235 7.75 -3.70 4.28
C GLN A 235 9.05 -4.50 4.27
N TYR A 236 10.12 -3.94 3.72
CA TYR A 236 11.45 -4.58 3.69
C TYR A 236 12.00 -4.86 5.09
N ILE A 237 11.81 -3.95 6.04
CA ILE A 237 12.25 -4.14 7.42
C ILE A 237 11.34 -5.12 8.19
N SER A 238 10.03 -5.09 7.90
CA SER A 238 9.03 -5.82 8.69
C SER A 238 9.20 -7.33 8.61
N GLY A 239 9.52 -7.96 9.74
CA GLY A 239 9.66 -9.41 9.86
C GLY A 239 10.93 -9.98 9.23
N ASN A 240 11.81 -9.13 8.69
CA ASN A 240 13.07 -9.56 8.07
C ASN A 240 14.25 -9.42 9.02
N GLU A 241 15.29 -10.19 8.73
CA GLU A 241 16.57 -10.11 9.39
C GLU A 241 17.46 -9.08 8.69
N ILE A 242 17.91 -8.10 9.44
CA ILE A 242 18.86 -7.08 8.99
C ILE A 242 20.08 -7.18 9.92
N ASP A 243 21.20 -7.60 9.37
CA ASP A 243 22.46 -7.75 10.10
C ASP A 243 22.41 -8.66 11.32
N GLY A 244 21.69 -9.76 11.20
CA GLY A 244 21.52 -10.72 12.29
C GLY A 244 20.44 -10.34 13.29
N ILE A 245 19.74 -9.22 13.09
CA ILE A 245 18.67 -8.72 13.97
C ILE A 245 17.34 -8.82 13.25
N VAL A 246 16.38 -9.56 13.80
CA VAL A 246 15.03 -9.67 13.25
C VAL A 246 14.14 -8.60 13.86
N TYR A 247 13.53 -7.78 12.99
CA TYR A 247 12.67 -6.68 13.39
C TYR A 247 11.19 -7.03 13.31
N ASN A 248 10.40 -6.47 14.23
CA ASN A 248 8.95 -6.50 14.20
C ASN A 248 8.40 -5.68 13.03
N ILE A 249 7.08 -5.60 12.92
CA ILE A 249 6.43 -4.77 11.91
C ILE A 249 6.90 -3.32 12.07
N ALA A 250 7.51 -2.80 11.00
CA ALA A 250 7.95 -1.43 10.96
C ALA A 250 6.77 -0.47 10.79
N SER A 251 6.81 0.64 11.50
CA SER A 251 5.84 1.73 11.42
C SER A 251 6.53 3.05 11.10
N SER A 252 5.75 4.09 10.85
CA SER A 252 6.25 5.46 10.81
C SER A 252 5.97 6.17 12.14
N ASN A 253 6.68 7.26 12.39
CA ASN A 253 6.37 8.18 13.48
C ASN A 253 6.11 9.55 12.85
N LYS A 254 4.96 9.68 12.20
CA LYS A 254 4.52 10.90 11.50
C LYS A 254 3.23 11.41 12.13
N GLU A 255 2.84 12.60 11.73
CA GLU A 255 1.57 13.24 12.04
C GLU A 255 1.13 13.28 13.53
N GLY A 256 1.28 14.45 14.13
CA GLY A 256 0.94 14.69 15.52
C GLY A 256 1.99 14.17 16.51
N THR A 257 3.17 13.84 16.02
CA THR A 257 4.39 13.61 16.79
C THR A 257 5.31 14.83 16.70
N MET A 258 6.14 15.03 17.72
CA MET A 258 7.13 16.13 17.70
C MET A 258 8.28 15.87 16.73
N ILE A 259 8.57 14.59 16.46
CA ILE A 259 9.69 14.16 15.61
C ILE A 259 9.14 13.18 14.59
N GLU A 260 9.21 13.55 13.31
CA GLU A 260 8.78 12.71 12.20
C GLU A 260 9.88 11.76 11.76
N LEU A 261 9.52 10.48 11.57
CA LEU A 261 10.38 9.40 11.11
C LEU A 261 9.65 8.56 10.08
N ASP A 262 10.32 8.16 9.00
CA ASP A 262 9.72 7.38 7.93
C ASP A 262 9.62 5.90 8.28
N VAL A 263 10.63 5.38 8.99
CA VAL A 263 10.71 3.97 9.41
C VAL A 263 11.13 3.89 10.88
N VAL A 264 10.38 3.15 11.67
CA VAL A 264 10.73 2.78 13.04
C VAL A 264 10.37 1.32 13.28
N ALA A 265 11.31 0.51 13.74
CA ALA A 265 11.07 -0.89 14.07
C ALA A 265 11.84 -1.31 15.33
N GLU A 266 11.17 -2.01 16.24
CA GLU A 266 11.81 -2.65 17.40
C GLU A 266 12.13 -4.11 17.07
N SER A 267 13.30 -4.62 17.47
CA SER A 267 13.64 -6.03 17.30
C SER A 267 12.71 -6.94 18.14
N PHE A 268 12.61 -8.22 17.77
CA PHE A 268 11.81 -9.19 18.52
C PHE A 268 12.28 -9.37 19.96
N ASP A 269 13.58 -9.26 20.22
CA ASP A 269 14.17 -9.33 21.56
C ASP A 269 14.10 -8.01 22.34
N LYS A 270 13.60 -6.94 21.70
CA LYS A 270 13.43 -5.58 22.23
C LYS A 270 14.74 -4.88 22.67
N LYS A 271 15.89 -5.38 22.23
CA LYS A 271 17.18 -4.79 22.56
C LYS A 271 17.65 -3.77 21.52
N HIS A 272 17.09 -3.82 20.32
CA HIS A 272 17.49 -2.98 19.20
C HIS A 272 16.30 -2.20 18.68
N ILE A 273 16.54 -0.96 18.29
CA ILE A 273 15.58 -0.13 17.60
C ILE A 273 16.20 0.41 16.30
N LEU A 274 15.52 0.20 15.20
CA LEU A 274 15.90 0.72 13.90
C LEU A 274 15.11 1.98 13.59
N ILE A 275 15.81 3.03 13.17
CA ILE A 275 15.24 4.32 12.78
C ILE A 275 15.73 4.62 11.38
N GLY A 276 14.80 4.92 10.48
CA GLY A 276 15.11 5.13 9.07
C GLY A 276 14.49 6.39 8.49
N GLU A 277 15.20 6.99 7.55
CA GLU A 277 14.75 8.09 6.69
C GLU A 277 14.74 7.61 5.24
N CYS A 278 13.68 7.92 4.50
CA CYS A 278 13.50 7.51 3.11
C CYS A 278 13.54 8.73 2.18
N LYS A 279 14.34 8.66 1.10
CA LYS A 279 14.41 9.73 0.10
C LYS A 279 14.40 9.16 -1.32
N TRP A 280 13.42 9.62 -2.11
CA TRP A 280 13.31 9.29 -3.53
C TRP A 280 13.72 10.49 -4.38
N THR A 281 15.00 10.86 -4.33
CA THR A 281 15.58 11.98 -5.06
C THR A 281 17.05 11.74 -5.34
N ASN A 282 17.57 12.34 -6.41
CA ASN A 282 18.96 12.19 -6.83
C ASN A 282 19.91 13.25 -6.22
N LYS A 283 19.39 14.15 -5.38
CA LYS A 283 20.12 15.34 -4.91
C LYS A 283 20.31 15.40 -3.40
N GLU A 284 20.20 14.27 -2.72
CA GLU A 284 20.31 14.27 -1.26
C GLU A 284 21.77 14.11 -0.80
N ASP A 285 22.11 14.90 0.18
CA ASP A 285 23.36 14.77 0.93
C ASP A 285 23.15 13.73 2.05
N ALA A 286 23.68 12.52 1.82
CA ALA A 286 23.56 11.42 2.76
C ALA A 286 24.17 11.75 4.13
N GLN A 287 25.28 12.51 4.19
CA GLN A 287 25.93 12.89 5.44
C GLN A 287 25.03 13.84 6.26
N ARG A 288 24.40 14.80 5.58
CA ARG A 288 23.45 15.70 6.23
C ARG A 288 22.23 14.97 6.74
N LEU A 289 21.67 14.05 5.94
CA LEU A 289 20.54 13.21 6.35
C LEU A 289 20.90 12.35 7.57
N ALA A 290 22.05 11.73 7.54
CA ALA A 290 22.57 10.92 8.62
C ALA A 290 22.71 11.69 9.93
N ARG A 291 23.29 12.88 9.87
CA ARG A 291 23.43 13.77 11.03
C ARG A 291 22.05 14.17 11.58
N THR A 292 21.16 14.61 10.71
CA THR A 292 19.78 14.98 11.10
C THR A 292 19.03 13.80 11.73
N LEU A 293 19.19 12.59 11.18
CA LEU A 293 18.57 11.40 11.73
C LEU A 293 19.14 11.04 13.11
N SER A 294 20.45 11.18 13.30
CA SER A 294 21.11 10.98 14.59
C SER A 294 20.64 12.00 15.64
N GLU A 295 20.49 13.26 15.25
CA GLU A 295 19.95 14.31 16.14
C GLU A 295 18.49 14.01 16.53
N LYS A 296 17.66 13.59 15.58
CA LYS A 296 16.29 13.14 15.85
C LYS A 296 16.29 11.98 16.84
N ALA A 297 17.15 10.97 16.65
CA ALA A 297 17.23 9.78 17.48
C ALA A 297 17.51 10.09 18.94
N ALA A 298 18.41 11.06 19.22
CA ALA A 298 18.77 11.45 20.56
C ALA A 298 17.61 12.04 21.39
N HIS A 299 16.52 12.46 20.73
CA HIS A 299 15.38 13.11 21.38
C HIS A 299 14.08 12.28 21.33
N LEU A 300 14.16 10.99 20.97
CA LEU A 300 12.98 10.13 20.84
C LEU A 300 12.53 9.58 22.22
N PRO A 301 11.30 9.89 22.64
CA PRO A 301 10.82 9.52 23.98
C PRO A 301 10.53 8.03 24.16
N PHE A 302 10.49 7.27 23.07
CA PHE A 302 10.14 5.83 23.12
C PHE A 302 11.37 4.91 23.12
N ILE A 303 12.59 5.45 22.98
CA ILE A 303 13.82 4.67 23.15
C ILE A 303 14.02 4.40 24.63
N LYS A 304 14.21 3.12 24.97
CA LYS A 304 14.38 2.67 26.37
C LYS A 304 15.86 2.58 26.72
N ASP A 305 16.16 2.76 28.00
CA ASP A 305 17.51 2.55 28.50
C ASP A 305 18.02 1.14 28.15
N GLY A 306 19.22 1.07 27.59
CA GLY A 306 19.85 -0.17 27.18
C GLY A 306 19.47 -0.69 25.80
N GLN A 307 18.61 0.01 25.07
CA GLN A 307 18.37 -0.30 23.65
C GLN A 307 19.49 0.27 22.76
N GLU A 308 19.96 -0.55 21.83
CA GLU A 308 20.89 -0.12 20.78
C GLU A 308 20.11 0.50 19.60
N VAL A 309 20.53 1.66 19.15
CA VAL A 309 19.87 2.39 18.05
C VAL A 309 20.63 2.17 16.75
N HIS A 310 19.93 1.67 15.74
CA HIS A 310 20.44 1.47 14.39
C HIS A 310 19.84 2.51 13.45
N LEU A 311 20.70 3.30 12.80
CA LEU A 311 20.28 4.33 11.85
C LEU A 311 20.44 3.82 10.42
N VAL A 312 19.40 4.03 9.60
CA VAL A 312 19.33 3.53 8.23
C VAL A 312 18.83 4.62 7.29
N LEU A 313 19.47 4.77 6.14
CA LEU A 313 18.99 5.60 5.05
C LEU A 313 18.53 4.73 3.88
N PHE A 314 17.35 5.00 3.36
CA PHE A 314 16.81 4.38 2.15
C PHE A 314 16.83 5.41 1.03
N LEU A 315 17.76 5.24 0.10
CA LEU A 315 18.08 6.23 -0.93
C LEU A 315 17.79 5.70 -2.32
N LYS A 316 17.41 6.57 -3.25
CA LYS A 316 17.23 6.25 -4.67
C LYS A 316 18.55 5.90 -5.36
N GLN A 317 19.67 6.45 -4.89
CA GLN A 317 21.01 6.25 -5.47
C GLN A 317 22.04 6.04 -4.36
N GLU A 318 23.08 5.28 -4.70
CA GLU A 318 24.23 5.10 -3.83
C GLU A 318 24.92 6.45 -3.54
N PRO A 319 25.19 6.77 -2.27
CA PRO A 319 25.90 8.01 -1.93
C PRO A 319 27.35 7.97 -2.39
N GLU A 320 27.90 9.13 -2.76
CA GLU A 320 29.29 9.25 -3.24
C GLU A 320 30.33 8.89 -2.15
N HIS A 321 29.98 9.06 -0.87
CA HIS A 321 30.83 8.73 0.27
C HIS A 321 30.10 7.81 1.24
N GLN A 322 30.71 6.64 1.48
CA GLN A 322 30.23 5.67 2.46
C GLN A 322 30.72 6.05 3.85
N GLU A 323 29.82 6.43 4.73
CA GLU A 323 30.08 6.57 6.17
C GLU A 323 29.39 5.43 6.95
N SER A 324 29.62 5.40 8.26
CA SER A 324 29.17 4.34 9.20
C SER A 324 27.65 4.15 9.32
N ILE A 325 26.87 4.70 8.40
CA ILE A 325 25.43 4.56 8.32
C ILE A 325 25.09 3.65 7.15
N ARG A 326 24.21 2.70 7.40
CA ARG A 326 23.73 1.76 6.37
C ARG A 326 22.72 2.43 5.46
N TYR A 327 22.82 2.14 4.18
CA TYR A 327 21.86 2.55 3.18
C TYR A 327 21.45 1.35 2.34
N PHE A 328 20.21 1.38 1.90
CA PHE A 328 19.63 0.43 0.98
C PHE A 328 19.15 1.17 -0.26
N LEU A 329 19.42 0.53 -1.40
CA LEU A 329 19.02 1.00 -2.73
C LEU A 329 17.73 0.34 -3.16
#